data_df2e8312a608adf33bf72a4de4587257
#
_entry.id   df2e8312a608adf33bf72a4de4587257
#
_cell.length_a   1.000
_cell.length_b   1.000
_cell.length_c   1.000
_cell.angle_alpha   90.00
_cell.angle_beta   90.00
_cell.angle_gamma   90.00
#
_symmetry.space_group_name_H-M   'P 1'
#
loop_
_entity.id
_entity.type
_entity.pdbx_description
1 polymer ?
#
loop_
_entity_poly.entity_id
_entity_poly.type
_entity_poly.pdbx_seq_one_letter_code
_entity_poly.pdbx_strand_id
1 'polypeptide(L)'
;MKKHIPNALTCANLLSGCIGVVFAFKGDLSTAAYAVLISGIFDFFDGFVARALHVKSPIGKELDSLADMVSFGFLPGVVMYQLLAQSDFNSPYLPYLGFLITIFSALRLAKFNIDTRQTEDFIGLNTPMNTLFIVSLPFIQRDHPALIGSSLLLVALTVVMSFLLVSEIRIFSLKFGSVDWKGNKIKFIFLIASAVLIALLKFAAIPFVLILYICTSLLHFRKIPRQ
;
A
#
# COMPACT_ATOMS: atom_id res chain seq x y z
N MET A 1 7.91 -4.52 30.25
CA MET A 1 6.90 -5.40 29.62
C MET A 1 5.99 -4.65 28.64
N LYS A 2 5.33 -3.52 29.00
CA LYS A 2 4.39 -2.79 28.11
C LYS A 2 4.97 -2.41 26.74
N LYS A 3 6.25 -2.04 26.64
CA LYS A 3 6.92 -1.67 25.37
C LYS A 3 7.13 -2.82 24.38
N HIS A 4 6.97 -4.07 24.82
CA HIS A 4 7.15 -5.23 23.94
C HIS A 4 5.86 -5.65 23.23
N ILE A 5 4.69 -5.17 23.69
CA ILE A 5 3.40 -5.51 23.07
C ILE A 5 3.29 -4.94 21.64
N PRO A 6 3.58 -3.64 21.38
CA PRO A 6 3.60 -3.14 19.99
C PRO A 6 4.59 -3.90 19.13
N ASN A 7 5.81 -4.12 19.59
CA ASN A 7 6.83 -4.85 18.82
C ASN A 7 6.39 -6.29 18.47
N ALA A 8 5.63 -6.96 19.34
CA ALA A 8 5.10 -8.28 19.03
C ALA A 8 4.05 -8.23 17.90
N LEU A 9 3.23 -7.18 17.85
CA LEU A 9 2.28 -6.96 16.76
C LEU A 9 3.03 -6.64 15.45
N THR A 10 4.08 -5.83 15.51
CA THR A 10 4.95 -5.57 14.35
C THR A 10 5.63 -6.86 13.85
N CYS A 11 6.06 -7.74 14.76
CA CYS A 11 6.56 -9.07 14.38
C CYS A 11 5.47 -9.95 13.74
N ALA A 12 4.22 -9.84 14.18
CA ALA A 12 3.09 -10.55 13.57
C ALA A 12 2.77 -10.00 12.16
N ASN A 13 2.87 -8.67 11.94
CA ASN A 13 2.84 -8.07 10.60
C ASN A 13 3.92 -8.71 9.71
N LEU A 14 5.18 -8.70 10.16
CA LEU A 14 6.30 -9.31 9.42
C LEU A 14 6.06 -10.78 9.10
N LEU A 15 5.62 -11.57 10.08
CA LEU A 15 5.35 -13.00 9.90
C LEU A 15 4.25 -13.22 8.85
N SER A 16 3.17 -12.45 8.92
CA SER A 16 2.08 -12.51 7.92
C SER A 16 2.61 -12.17 6.52
N GLY A 17 3.45 -11.14 6.40
CA GLY A 17 4.12 -10.79 5.14
C GLY A 17 4.98 -11.92 4.59
N CYS A 18 5.79 -12.57 5.44
CA CYS A 18 6.60 -13.73 5.05
C CYS A 18 5.74 -14.92 4.57
N ILE A 19 4.63 -15.21 5.27
CA ILE A 19 3.67 -16.24 4.87
C ILE A 19 3.07 -15.89 3.50
N GLY A 20 2.67 -14.62 3.29
CA GLY A 20 2.16 -14.14 2.02
C GLY A 20 3.14 -14.31 0.86
N VAL A 21 4.44 -14.04 1.09
CA VAL A 21 5.50 -14.27 0.09
C VAL A 21 5.58 -15.74 -0.30
N VAL A 22 5.50 -16.67 0.66
CA VAL A 22 5.51 -18.11 0.37
C VAL A 22 4.31 -18.52 -0.49
N PHE A 23 3.10 -18.01 -0.19
CA PHE A 23 1.91 -18.28 -1.01
C PHE A 23 2.03 -17.65 -2.40
N ALA A 24 2.55 -16.43 -2.50
CA ALA A 24 2.78 -15.78 -3.79
C ALA A 24 3.72 -16.60 -4.69
N PHE A 25 4.83 -17.10 -4.16
CA PHE A 25 5.73 -17.98 -4.92
C PHE A 25 5.11 -19.31 -5.33
N LYS A 26 4.14 -19.82 -4.57
CA LYS A 26 3.36 -21.00 -4.93
C LYS A 26 2.27 -20.71 -6.00
N GLY A 27 2.12 -19.46 -6.42
CA GLY A 27 1.10 -19.04 -7.38
C GLY A 27 -0.28 -18.78 -6.73
N ASP A 28 -0.43 -18.97 -5.42
CA ASP A 28 -1.67 -18.63 -4.71
C ASP A 28 -1.69 -17.16 -4.33
N LEU A 29 -1.93 -16.32 -5.34
CA LEU A 29 -1.96 -14.86 -5.21
C LEU A 29 -3.16 -14.38 -4.37
N SER A 30 -4.22 -15.17 -4.28
CA SER A 30 -5.39 -14.82 -3.45
C SER A 30 -5.06 -14.92 -1.96
N THR A 31 -4.44 -16.03 -1.53
CA THR A 31 -3.99 -16.18 -0.13
C THR A 31 -2.90 -15.17 0.21
N ALA A 32 -2.00 -14.86 -0.74
CA ALA A 32 -1.01 -13.79 -0.57
C ALA A 32 -1.67 -12.43 -0.32
N ALA A 33 -2.75 -12.10 -1.05
CA ALA A 33 -3.50 -10.87 -0.83
C ALA A 33 -4.18 -10.82 0.55
N TYR A 34 -4.75 -11.94 1.02
CA TYR A 34 -5.29 -12.00 2.38
C TYR A 34 -4.21 -11.84 3.45
N ALA A 35 -3.01 -12.38 3.23
CA ALA A 35 -1.88 -12.16 4.13
C ALA A 35 -1.49 -10.67 4.22
N VAL A 36 -1.55 -9.91 3.11
CA VAL A 36 -1.39 -8.45 3.11
C VAL A 36 -2.43 -7.77 3.99
N LEU A 37 -3.70 -8.16 3.90
CA LEU A 37 -4.76 -7.57 4.73
C LEU A 37 -4.54 -7.84 6.22
N ILE A 38 -4.11 -9.06 6.57
CA ILE A 38 -3.76 -9.44 7.94
C ILE A 38 -2.55 -8.62 8.42
N SER A 39 -1.52 -8.47 7.58
CA SER A 39 -0.36 -7.60 7.87
C SER A 39 -0.79 -6.17 8.16
N GLY A 40 -1.69 -5.60 7.34
CA GLY A 40 -2.21 -4.25 7.53
C GLY A 40 -3.02 -4.09 8.83
N ILE A 41 -3.71 -5.14 9.28
CA ILE A 41 -4.40 -5.14 10.58
C ILE A 41 -3.37 -5.08 11.72
N PHE A 42 -2.32 -5.90 11.67
CA PHE A 42 -1.28 -5.89 12.70
C PHE A 42 -0.50 -4.57 12.74
N ASP A 43 -0.16 -4.00 11.59
CA ASP A 43 0.47 -2.69 11.44
C ASP A 43 -0.39 -1.56 12.07
N PHE A 44 -1.69 -1.54 11.75
CA PHE A 44 -2.60 -0.58 12.36
C PHE A 44 -2.63 -0.70 13.89
N PHE A 45 -2.71 -1.94 14.40
CA PHE A 45 -2.81 -2.18 15.83
C PHE A 45 -1.52 -1.93 16.58
N ASP A 46 -0.33 -2.16 16.01
CA ASP A 46 0.93 -1.87 16.71
C ASP A 46 1.09 -0.36 16.95
N GLY A 47 0.82 0.47 15.96
CA GLY A 47 0.80 1.92 16.11
C GLY A 47 -0.31 2.41 17.05
N PHE A 48 -1.50 1.79 17.02
CA PHE A 48 -2.58 2.12 17.93
C PHE A 48 -2.22 1.80 19.38
N VAL A 49 -1.71 0.59 19.64
CA VAL A 49 -1.33 0.13 21.00
C VAL A 49 -0.14 0.92 21.53
N ALA A 50 0.86 1.25 20.68
CA ALA A 50 1.99 2.08 21.07
C ALA A 50 1.51 3.45 21.60
N ARG A 51 0.59 4.09 20.88
CA ARG A 51 -0.02 5.36 21.30
C ARG A 51 -0.86 5.22 22.57
N ALA A 52 -1.70 4.21 22.67
CA ALA A 52 -2.57 3.96 23.84
C ALA A 52 -1.76 3.68 25.10
N LEU A 53 -0.64 2.98 24.99
CA LEU A 53 0.26 2.69 26.10
C LEU A 53 1.29 3.80 26.38
N HIS A 54 1.30 4.89 25.58
CA HIS A 54 2.28 5.98 25.64
C HIS A 54 3.73 5.48 25.57
N VAL A 55 4.00 4.47 24.74
CA VAL A 55 5.32 3.85 24.57
C VAL A 55 5.95 4.34 23.27
N LYS A 56 7.15 4.93 23.37
CA LYS A 56 8.02 5.22 22.24
C LYS A 56 9.26 4.35 22.34
N SER A 57 9.59 3.63 21.27
CA SER A 57 10.76 2.76 21.20
C SER A 57 11.51 3.04 19.90
N PRO A 58 12.79 3.47 19.92
CA PRO A 58 13.59 3.63 18.71
C PRO A 58 13.65 2.34 17.90
N ILE A 59 13.88 1.20 18.56
CA ILE A 59 13.90 -0.11 17.89
C ILE A 59 12.52 -0.47 17.32
N GLY A 60 11.41 -0.03 17.94
CA GLY A 60 10.06 -0.26 17.43
C GLY A 60 9.83 0.45 16.10
N LYS A 61 10.31 1.69 15.95
CA LYS A 61 10.22 2.44 14.70
C LYS A 61 10.98 1.77 13.56
N GLU A 62 12.19 1.28 13.83
CA GLU A 62 12.98 0.60 12.80
C GLU A 62 12.39 -0.77 12.45
N LEU A 63 11.90 -1.50 13.45
CA LEU A 63 11.24 -2.79 13.25
C LEU A 63 9.97 -2.67 12.40
N ASP A 64 9.17 -1.63 12.64
CA ASP A 64 7.99 -1.26 11.85
C ASP A 64 8.34 -1.07 10.37
N SER A 65 9.34 -0.24 10.07
CA SER A 65 9.80 -0.04 8.70
C SER A 65 10.34 -1.32 8.02
N LEU A 66 11.00 -2.19 8.78
CA LEU A 66 11.49 -3.46 8.27
C LEU A 66 10.34 -4.46 8.01
N ALA A 67 9.34 -4.49 8.88
CA ALA A 67 8.14 -5.30 8.69
C ALA A 67 7.35 -4.83 7.47
N ASP A 68 7.14 -3.53 7.34
CA ASP A 68 6.48 -2.90 6.20
C ASP A 68 7.22 -3.16 4.88
N MET A 69 8.56 -3.18 4.92
CA MET A 69 9.36 -3.49 3.74
C MET A 69 9.06 -4.90 3.22
N VAL A 70 8.80 -5.87 4.10
CA VAL A 70 8.44 -7.24 3.68
C VAL A 70 6.97 -7.30 3.25
N SER A 71 6.06 -6.80 4.07
CA SER A 71 4.61 -6.96 3.89
C SER A 71 4.05 -6.05 2.78
N PHE A 72 4.58 -4.82 2.67
CA PHE A 72 4.08 -3.80 1.74
C PHE A 72 5.09 -3.36 0.68
N GLY A 73 6.30 -3.93 0.68
CA GLY A 73 7.31 -3.69 -0.35
C GLY A 73 7.66 -4.95 -1.13
N PHE A 74 8.12 -6.00 -0.46
CA PHE A 74 8.59 -7.21 -1.10
C PHE A 74 7.45 -8.11 -1.58
N LEU A 75 6.46 -8.36 -0.74
CA LEU A 75 5.31 -9.20 -1.10
C LEU A 75 4.56 -8.69 -2.35
N PRO A 76 4.19 -7.41 -2.50
CA PRO A 76 3.57 -6.93 -3.73
C PRO A 76 4.52 -7.00 -4.94
N GLY A 77 5.82 -6.85 -4.75
CA GLY A 77 6.82 -7.08 -5.81
C GLY A 77 6.81 -8.54 -6.30
N VAL A 78 6.68 -9.51 -5.39
CA VAL A 78 6.55 -10.94 -5.74
C VAL A 78 5.22 -11.22 -6.44
N VAL A 79 4.12 -10.58 -6.00
CA VAL A 79 2.81 -10.70 -6.70
C VAL A 79 2.93 -10.18 -8.13
N MET A 80 3.54 -9.02 -8.35
CA MET A 80 3.75 -8.47 -9.69
C MET A 80 4.70 -9.35 -10.53
N TYR A 81 5.76 -9.90 -9.91
CA TYR A 81 6.63 -10.87 -10.55
C TYR A 81 5.83 -12.07 -11.09
N GLN A 82 4.94 -12.64 -10.30
CA GLN A 82 4.11 -13.78 -10.71
C GLN A 82 3.10 -13.41 -11.82
N LEU A 83 2.49 -12.22 -11.75
CA LEU A 83 1.59 -11.74 -12.79
C LEU A 83 2.34 -11.57 -14.13
N LEU A 84 3.53 -10.98 -14.11
CA LEU A 84 4.39 -10.83 -15.28
C LEU A 84 4.88 -12.17 -15.83
N ALA A 85 5.17 -13.14 -14.96
CA ALA A 85 5.57 -14.50 -15.37
C ALA A 85 4.43 -15.26 -16.08
N GLN A 86 3.17 -14.92 -15.78
CA GLN A 86 1.98 -15.52 -16.39
C GLN A 86 1.41 -14.69 -17.57
N SER A 87 2.07 -13.58 -17.95
CA SER A 87 1.59 -12.67 -19.00
C SER A 87 1.81 -13.23 -20.41
N ASP A 88 1.21 -12.53 -21.38
CA ASP A 88 1.22 -12.91 -22.80
C ASP A 88 2.60 -12.87 -23.47
N PHE A 89 3.58 -12.19 -22.87
CA PHE A 89 4.96 -12.09 -23.39
C PHE A 89 5.90 -13.02 -22.62
N ASN A 90 6.23 -14.16 -23.21
CA ASN A 90 7.11 -15.16 -22.62
C ASN A 90 8.58 -14.73 -22.68
N SER A 91 9.06 -14.05 -21.64
CA SER A 91 10.46 -13.66 -21.46
C SER A 91 10.96 -14.07 -20.09
N PRO A 92 12.12 -14.71 -19.96
CA PRO A 92 12.66 -15.13 -18.67
C PRO A 92 13.07 -13.94 -17.77
N TYR A 93 13.24 -12.75 -18.35
CA TYR A 93 13.70 -11.55 -17.64
C TYR A 93 12.56 -10.61 -17.27
N LEU A 94 11.44 -10.61 -17.99
CA LEU A 94 10.33 -9.70 -17.77
C LEU A 94 9.77 -9.74 -16.33
N PRO A 95 9.60 -10.90 -15.70
CA PRO A 95 9.05 -10.99 -14.33
C PRO A 95 9.85 -10.19 -13.30
N TYR A 96 11.17 -10.07 -13.47
CA TYR A 96 12.02 -9.35 -12.52
C TYR A 96 11.73 -7.85 -12.44
N LEU A 97 11.05 -7.27 -13.45
CA LEU A 97 10.58 -5.90 -13.38
C LEU A 97 9.60 -5.68 -12.23
N GLY A 98 8.87 -6.70 -11.80
CA GLY A 98 8.00 -6.64 -10.62
C GLY A 98 8.72 -6.15 -9.36
N PHE A 99 10.03 -6.43 -9.22
CA PHE A 99 10.82 -5.96 -8.10
C PHE A 99 11.17 -4.48 -8.12
N LEU A 100 10.83 -3.73 -9.18
CA LEU A 100 10.87 -2.27 -9.14
C LEU A 100 9.96 -1.76 -8.03
N ILE A 101 8.78 -2.36 -7.81
CA ILE A 101 7.88 -2.02 -6.71
C ILE A 101 8.59 -2.17 -5.36
N THR A 102 9.34 -3.26 -5.17
CA THR A 102 10.14 -3.51 -3.97
C THR A 102 11.20 -2.43 -3.75
N ILE A 103 11.97 -2.11 -4.80
CA ILE A 103 13.05 -1.11 -4.73
C ILE A 103 12.48 0.28 -4.39
N PHE A 104 11.42 0.69 -5.08
CA PHE A 104 10.80 2.00 -4.86
C PHE A 104 10.06 2.08 -3.51
N SER A 105 9.52 0.96 -3.00
CA SER A 105 8.98 0.88 -1.64
C SER A 105 10.07 1.09 -0.59
N ALA A 106 11.25 0.46 -0.77
CA ALA A 106 12.40 0.69 0.12
C ALA A 106 12.84 2.16 0.12
N LEU A 107 12.98 2.76 -1.07
CA LEU A 107 13.31 4.17 -1.20
C LEU A 107 12.28 5.08 -0.52
N ARG A 108 10.99 4.76 -0.69
CA ARG A 108 9.89 5.52 -0.07
C ARG A 108 9.93 5.42 1.45
N LEU A 109 10.11 4.21 2.02
CA LEU A 109 10.18 4.01 3.47
C LEU A 109 11.40 4.72 4.06
N ALA A 110 12.56 4.63 3.39
CA ALA A 110 13.77 5.33 3.80
C ALA A 110 13.57 6.86 3.77
N LYS A 111 13.00 7.41 2.68
CA LYS A 111 12.67 8.84 2.60
C LYS A 111 11.71 9.26 3.72
N PHE A 112 10.65 8.50 3.97
CA PHE A 112 9.65 8.80 5.00
C PHE A 112 10.26 8.88 6.39
N ASN A 113 11.23 8.01 6.70
CA ASN A 113 11.86 7.97 8.02
C ASN A 113 12.72 9.20 8.34
N ILE A 114 13.24 9.88 7.31
CA ILE A 114 14.12 11.06 7.46
C ILE A 114 13.44 12.38 7.09
N ASP A 115 12.28 12.34 6.42
CA ASP A 115 11.59 13.55 5.95
C ASP A 115 10.77 14.18 7.07
N THR A 116 11.18 15.36 7.50
CA THR A 116 10.52 16.14 8.56
C THR A 116 9.28 16.91 8.09
N ARG A 117 9.03 16.98 6.78
CA ARG A 117 7.89 17.70 6.18
C ARG A 117 6.57 16.93 6.32
N GLN A 118 6.63 15.60 6.51
CA GLN A 118 5.48 14.70 6.51
C GLN A 118 4.90 14.52 7.93
N THR A 119 4.40 15.60 8.52
CA THR A 119 3.81 15.58 9.88
C THR A 119 2.32 15.26 9.88
N GLU A 120 1.55 15.85 8.98
CA GLU A 120 0.10 15.69 8.88
C GLU A 120 -0.33 14.97 7.61
N ASP A 121 0.29 15.29 6.47
CA ASP A 121 0.00 14.75 5.15
C ASP A 121 1.17 13.92 4.62
N PHE A 122 0.93 13.15 3.56
CA PHE A 122 1.96 12.34 2.91
C PHE A 122 2.48 13.03 1.65
N ILE A 123 3.76 12.77 1.34
CA ILE A 123 4.38 13.10 0.05
C ILE A 123 4.64 11.77 -0.67
N GLY A 124 4.08 11.63 -1.87
CA GLY A 124 4.07 10.37 -2.61
C GLY A 124 3.03 9.37 -2.11
N LEU A 125 2.76 8.35 -2.91
CA LEU A 125 1.85 7.28 -2.55
C LEU A 125 2.42 6.47 -1.38
N ASN A 126 1.58 6.17 -0.37
CA ASN A 126 2.01 5.31 0.73
C ASN A 126 2.12 3.83 0.29
N THR A 127 3.03 3.09 0.91
CA THR A 127 3.30 1.68 0.58
C THR A 127 2.07 0.79 0.77
N PRO A 128 1.24 0.89 1.83
CA PRO A 128 0.04 0.06 1.96
C PRO A 128 -0.97 0.27 0.83
N MET A 129 -1.20 1.51 0.37
CA MET A 129 -2.14 1.76 -0.72
C MET A 129 -1.63 1.21 -2.06
N ASN A 130 -0.32 1.38 -2.32
CA ASN A 130 0.34 0.76 -3.47
C ASN A 130 0.18 -0.76 -3.45
N THR A 131 0.39 -1.38 -2.29
CA THR A 131 0.26 -2.82 -2.09
C THR A 131 -1.16 -3.29 -2.33
N LEU A 132 -2.17 -2.61 -1.76
CA LEU A 132 -3.58 -2.94 -1.98
C LEU A 132 -3.93 -2.92 -3.48
N PHE A 133 -3.41 -1.93 -4.21
CA PHE A 133 -3.59 -1.89 -5.67
C PHE A 133 -3.01 -3.13 -6.33
N ILE A 134 -1.75 -3.46 -6.07
CA ILE A 134 -1.08 -4.61 -6.70
C ILE A 134 -1.78 -5.93 -6.36
N VAL A 135 -2.12 -6.16 -5.09
CA VAL A 135 -2.77 -7.42 -4.68
C VAL A 135 -4.24 -7.51 -5.08
N SER A 136 -4.84 -6.43 -5.59
CA SER A 136 -6.16 -6.48 -6.21
C SER A 136 -6.14 -7.04 -7.64
N LEU A 137 -5.01 -6.93 -8.35
CA LEU A 137 -4.89 -7.34 -9.75
C LEU A 137 -5.18 -8.83 -9.98
N PRO A 138 -4.75 -9.79 -9.14
CA PRO A 138 -5.10 -11.20 -9.28
C PRO A 138 -6.61 -11.46 -9.26
N PHE A 139 -7.38 -10.70 -8.47
CA PHE A 139 -8.84 -10.84 -8.43
C PHE A 139 -9.49 -10.28 -9.70
N ILE A 140 -8.95 -9.17 -10.24
CA ILE A 140 -9.41 -8.59 -11.51
C ILE A 140 -9.05 -9.53 -12.66
N GLN A 141 -7.90 -10.21 -12.61
CA GLN A 141 -7.48 -11.19 -13.61
C GLN A 141 -8.48 -12.34 -13.76
N ARG A 142 -9.14 -12.75 -12.69
CA ARG A 142 -10.17 -13.82 -12.73
C ARG A 142 -11.37 -13.44 -13.60
N ASP A 143 -11.80 -12.17 -13.51
CA ASP A 143 -12.98 -11.68 -14.23
C ASP A 143 -12.59 -11.12 -15.61
N HIS A 144 -11.36 -10.61 -15.74
CA HIS A 144 -10.83 -9.97 -16.96
C HIS A 144 -9.42 -10.47 -17.30
N PRO A 145 -9.26 -11.78 -17.66
CA PRO A 145 -7.93 -12.37 -17.89
C PRO A 145 -7.17 -11.72 -19.05
N ALA A 146 -7.85 -11.27 -20.11
CA ALA A 146 -7.21 -10.60 -21.24
C ALA A 146 -6.63 -9.23 -20.86
N LEU A 147 -7.23 -8.53 -19.90
CA LEU A 147 -6.75 -7.24 -19.43
C LEU A 147 -5.48 -7.40 -18.60
N ILE A 148 -5.55 -8.18 -17.53
CA ILE A 148 -4.43 -8.37 -16.57
C ILE A 148 -3.40 -9.38 -17.12
N GLY A 149 -3.70 -10.13 -18.17
CA GLY A 149 -2.75 -10.96 -18.90
C GLY A 149 -1.82 -10.19 -19.85
N SER A 150 -2.11 -8.92 -20.15
CA SER A 150 -1.29 -8.09 -21.02
C SER A 150 0.01 -7.67 -20.33
N SER A 151 1.15 -8.14 -20.84
CA SER A 151 2.48 -7.79 -20.36
C SER A 151 2.75 -6.27 -20.44
N LEU A 152 2.29 -5.63 -21.50
CA LEU A 152 2.44 -4.18 -21.68
C LEU A 152 1.72 -3.41 -20.56
N LEU A 153 0.49 -3.80 -20.23
CA LEU A 153 -0.27 -3.18 -19.15
C LEU A 153 0.42 -3.41 -17.80
N LEU A 154 0.85 -4.63 -17.50
CA LEU A 154 1.51 -4.94 -16.23
C LEU A 154 2.84 -4.19 -16.07
N VAL A 155 3.64 -4.07 -17.12
CA VAL A 155 4.87 -3.26 -17.10
C VAL A 155 4.54 -1.78 -16.88
N ALA A 156 3.57 -1.25 -17.62
CA ALA A 156 3.13 0.15 -17.43
C ALA A 156 2.67 0.42 -15.99
N LEU A 157 1.83 -0.48 -15.42
CA LEU A 157 1.39 -0.38 -14.02
C LEU A 157 2.58 -0.47 -13.06
N THR A 158 3.51 -1.39 -13.27
CA THR A 158 4.72 -1.53 -12.44
C THR A 158 5.51 -0.22 -12.40
N VAL A 159 5.76 0.37 -13.55
CA VAL A 159 6.52 1.62 -13.67
C VAL A 159 5.76 2.79 -13.03
N VAL A 160 4.48 2.98 -13.37
CA VAL A 160 3.66 4.07 -12.83
C VAL A 160 3.55 3.97 -11.31
N MET A 161 3.23 2.79 -10.78
CA MET A 161 3.07 2.57 -9.34
C MET A 161 4.39 2.76 -8.58
N SER A 162 5.52 2.34 -9.15
CA SER A 162 6.86 2.58 -8.60
C SER A 162 7.17 4.08 -8.52
N PHE A 163 6.93 4.83 -9.59
CA PHE A 163 7.17 6.28 -9.58
C PHE A 163 6.23 7.03 -8.64
N LEU A 164 4.97 6.60 -8.49
CA LEU A 164 4.02 7.21 -7.56
C LEU A 164 4.49 7.11 -6.10
N LEU A 165 5.18 6.03 -5.71
CA LEU A 165 5.73 5.85 -4.36
C LEU A 165 6.71 6.96 -3.97
N VAL A 166 7.55 7.43 -4.90
CA VAL A 166 8.60 8.44 -4.65
C VAL A 166 8.27 9.82 -5.21
N SER A 167 7.06 10.00 -5.76
CA SER A 167 6.61 11.26 -6.34
C SER A 167 6.47 12.35 -5.26
N GLU A 168 6.59 13.61 -5.66
CA GLU A 168 6.36 14.77 -4.77
C GLU A 168 4.88 15.20 -4.73
N ILE A 169 3.95 14.29 -5.06
CA ILE A 169 2.51 14.55 -5.00
C ILE A 169 2.09 14.56 -3.53
N ARG A 170 1.45 15.66 -3.10
CA ARG A 170 0.88 15.73 -1.75
C ARG A 170 -0.44 14.96 -1.71
N ILE A 171 -0.53 14.05 -0.76
CA ILE A 171 -1.69 13.18 -0.55
C ILE A 171 -2.19 13.41 0.88
N PHE A 172 -3.49 13.74 1.01
CA PHE A 172 -4.05 14.02 2.33
C PHE A 172 -4.09 12.76 3.20
N SER A 173 -3.83 12.94 4.48
CA SER A 173 -3.97 11.86 5.46
C SER A 173 -5.44 11.64 5.81
N LEU A 174 -5.83 10.36 5.95
CA LEU A 174 -7.15 9.97 6.46
C LEU A 174 -7.26 10.11 7.99
N LYS A 175 -6.25 10.66 8.66
CA LYS A 175 -6.33 10.98 10.08
C LYS A 175 -7.30 12.15 10.28
N PHE A 176 -8.23 12.00 11.22
CA PHE A 176 -9.17 13.03 11.60
C PHE A 176 -8.67 13.74 12.86
N GLY A 177 -8.37 15.04 12.76
CA GLY A 177 -8.07 15.87 13.91
C GLY A 177 -9.33 16.26 14.71
N SER A 178 -10.47 16.35 14.01
CA SER A 178 -11.80 16.55 14.58
C SER A 178 -12.83 15.82 13.73
N VAL A 179 -13.99 15.48 14.28
CA VAL A 179 -15.10 14.84 13.54
C VAL A 179 -16.01 15.88 12.86
N ASP A 180 -15.58 17.15 12.79
CA ASP A 180 -16.36 18.19 12.16
C ASP A 180 -16.46 18.02 10.63
N TRP A 181 -17.70 18.09 10.11
CA TRP A 181 -17.99 17.92 8.69
C TRP A 181 -17.36 19.03 7.82
N LYS A 182 -17.39 20.29 8.30
CA LYS A 182 -16.91 21.43 7.51
C LYS A 182 -15.41 21.33 7.21
N GLY A 183 -14.60 20.93 8.21
CA GLY A 183 -13.16 20.79 8.08
C GLY A 183 -12.73 19.52 7.31
N ASN A 184 -13.60 18.47 7.28
CA ASN A 184 -13.24 17.16 6.73
C ASN A 184 -14.12 16.74 5.53
N LYS A 185 -14.84 17.68 4.90
CA LYS A 185 -15.80 17.39 3.82
C LYS A 185 -15.22 16.50 2.71
N ILE A 186 -14.01 16.78 2.25
CA ILE A 186 -13.35 16.01 1.18
C ILE A 186 -13.05 14.59 1.65
N LYS A 187 -12.57 14.41 2.89
CA LYS A 187 -12.29 13.09 3.46
C LYS A 187 -13.56 12.25 3.59
N PHE A 188 -14.67 12.84 4.07
CA PHE A 188 -15.96 12.15 4.16
C PHE A 188 -16.50 11.75 2.78
N ILE A 189 -16.47 12.67 1.81
CA ILE A 189 -16.92 12.38 0.43
C ILE A 189 -16.06 11.22 -0.14
N PHE A 190 -14.74 11.27 0.03
CA PHE A 190 -13.85 10.20 -0.40
C PHE A 190 -14.21 8.86 0.24
N LEU A 191 -14.42 8.82 1.57
CA LEU A 191 -14.74 7.59 2.29
C LEU A 191 -16.08 7.00 1.85
N ILE A 192 -17.12 7.85 1.70
CA ILE A 192 -18.44 7.39 1.24
C ILE A 192 -18.35 6.85 -0.20
N ALA A 193 -17.71 7.60 -1.09
CA ALA A 193 -17.54 7.16 -2.48
C ALA A 193 -16.72 5.85 -2.57
N SER A 194 -15.67 5.72 -1.77
CA SER A 194 -14.87 4.49 -1.69
C SER A 194 -15.67 3.31 -1.16
N ALA A 195 -16.49 3.51 -0.12
CA ALA A 195 -17.36 2.48 0.42
C ALA A 195 -18.39 2.00 -0.61
N VAL A 196 -19.01 2.93 -1.35
CA VAL A 196 -19.96 2.60 -2.44
C VAL A 196 -19.25 1.82 -3.56
N LEU A 197 -18.07 2.27 -3.99
CA LEU A 197 -17.28 1.57 -5.01
C LEU A 197 -16.95 0.13 -4.56
N ILE A 198 -16.48 -0.04 -3.32
CA ILE A 198 -16.12 -1.36 -2.78
C ILE A 198 -17.35 -2.27 -2.68
N ALA A 199 -18.51 -1.74 -2.26
CA ALA A 199 -19.74 -2.50 -2.18
C ALA A 199 -20.22 -2.99 -3.55
N LEU A 200 -20.02 -2.18 -4.61
CA LEU A 200 -20.46 -2.50 -5.98
C LEU A 200 -19.45 -3.38 -6.72
N LEU A 201 -18.15 -3.09 -6.62
CA LEU A 201 -17.10 -3.68 -7.47
C LEU A 201 -16.15 -4.60 -6.72
N LYS A 202 -16.30 -4.75 -5.38
CA LYS A 202 -15.43 -5.58 -4.54
C LYS A 202 -13.93 -5.23 -4.76
N PHE A 203 -13.09 -6.22 -5.05
CA PHE A 203 -11.65 -6.00 -5.29
C PHE A 203 -11.36 -5.15 -6.53
N ALA A 204 -12.21 -5.19 -7.55
CA ALA A 204 -12.07 -4.34 -8.74
C ALA A 204 -12.30 -2.85 -8.44
N ALA A 205 -12.84 -2.50 -7.27
CA ALA A 205 -12.95 -1.12 -6.81
C ALA A 205 -11.60 -0.47 -6.49
N ILE A 206 -10.59 -1.25 -6.07
CA ILE A 206 -9.34 -0.72 -5.50
C ILE A 206 -8.60 0.21 -6.47
N PRO A 207 -8.42 -0.10 -7.77
CA PRO A 207 -7.86 0.83 -8.72
C PRO A 207 -8.62 2.16 -8.82
N PHE A 208 -9.95 2.11 -8.81
CA PHE A 208 -10.80 3.32 -8.87
C PHE A 208 -10.72 4.13 -7.58
N VAL A 209 -10.67 3.47 -6.42
CA VAL A 209 -10.45 4.13 -5.12
C VAL A 209 -9.10 4.83 -5.09
N LEU A 210 -8.04 4.22 -5.63
CA LEU A 210 -6.72 4.83 -5.72
C LEU A 210 -6.74 6.08 -6.62
N ILE A 211 -7.36 6.00 -7.80
CA ILE A 211 -7.51 7.15 -8.70
C ILE A 211 -8.30 8.26 -8.01
N LEU A 212 -9.41 7.91 -7.36
CA LEU A 212 -10.23 8.86 -6.59
C LEU A 212 -9.41 9.53 -5.48
N TYR A 213 -8.56 8.77 -4.77
CA TYR A 213 -7.70 9.27 -3.70
C TYR A 213 -6.67 10.28 -4.22
N ILE A 214 -6.02 9.98 -5.33
CA ILE A 214 -5.06 10.88 -5.96
C ILE A 214 -5.77 12.14 -6.48
N CYS A 215 -6.89 12.00 -7.20
CA CYS A 215 -7.63 13.13 -7.75
C CYS A 215 -8.17 14.06 -6.65
N THR A 216 -8.77 13.50 -5.60
CA THR A 216 -9.30 14.30 -4.47
C THR A 216 -8.16 14.98 -3.70
N SER A 217 -6.98 14.33 -3.56
CA SER A 217 -5.80 14.94 -2.96
C SER A 217 -5.29 16.13 -3.79
N LEU A 218 -5.15 15.97 -5.09
CA LEU A 218 -4.72 17.03 -5.99
C LEU A 218 -5.68 18.23 -5.95
N LEU A 219 -6.99 17.98 -5.92
CA LEU A 219 -8.01 19.04 -5.82
C LEU A 219 -7.96 19.75 -4.45
N HIS A 220 -7.71 19.00 -3.38
CA HIS A 220 -7.58 19.54 -2.03
C HIS A 220 -6.39 20.51 -1.94
N PHE A 221 -5.21 20.08 -2.39
CA PHE A 221 -3.98 20.89 -2.28
C PHE A 221 -3.86 21.98 -3.35
N ARG A 222 -4.62 21.91 -4.47
CA ARG A 222 -4.65 23.00 -5.45
C ARG A 222 -5.17 24.32 -4.86
N LYS A 223 -6.00 24.24 -3.80
CA LYS A 223 -6.58 25.42 -3.12
C LYS A 223 -5.71 25.95 -1.98
N ILE A 224 -4.65 25.25 -1.62
CA ILE A 224 -3.74 25.62 -0.51
C ILE A 224 -2.40 26.03 -1.12
N PRO A 225 -1.96 27.29 -0.98
CA PRO A 225 -0.66 27.73 -1.49
C PRO A 225 0.47 26.89 -0.90
N ARG A 226 1.51 26.62 -1.70
CA ARG A 226 2.75 26.00 -1.19
C ARG A 226 3.37 26.98 -0.20
N GLN A 227 3.40 26.62 1.08
CA GLN A 227 4.26 27.29 2.07
C GLN A 227 5.68 26.79 1.94
#